data_2691db21dc8a1a65654203b376129787
#
_entry.id   2691db21dc8a1a65654203b376129787
#
_cell.length_a   1.000
_cell.length_b   1.000
_cell.length_c   1.000
_cell.angle_alpha   90.00
_cell.angle_beta   90.00
_cell.angle_gamma   90.00
#
_symmetry.space_group_name_H-M   'P 1'
#
loop_
_entity.id
_entity.type
_entity.pdbx_description
1 polymer ?
#
loop_
_entity_poly.entity_id
_entity_poly.type
_entity_poly.pdbx_seq_one_letter_code
_entity_poly.pdbx_strand_id
1 'polypeptide(L)'
;MSKQHPLTISSYTLGTKVTFEERVIAAKNAGYEGIGLRAENYIAALQEGLHDEDILNILKKHNMKVTEVEYITLWADDERTLEQQMKEQICFKMCELFNVKQINCGLMENYSIEHTAQKLKELCLRAGDIIIGVEPMPYSGI
;
A
#
# COMPACT_ATOMS: atom_id res chain seq x y z
N MET A 1 -28.27 -10.09 -5.10
CA MET A 1 -26.97 -10.76 -5.09
C MET A 1 -26.01 -9.88 -4.29
N SER A 2 -25.50 -10.34 -3.16
CA SER A 2 -24.45 -9.62 -2.44
C SER A 2 -23.22 -9.58 -3.35
N LYS A 3 -22.67 -8.38 -3.59
CA LYS A 3 -21.35 -8.27 -4.24
C LYS A 3 -20.36 -8.97 -3.34
N GLN A 4 -19.87 -10.13 -3.75
CA GLN A 4 -18.82 -10.83 -3.05
C GLN A 4 -17.54 -9.99 -3.21
N HIS A 5 -16.97 -9.55 -2.11
CA HIS A 5 -15.69 -8.85 -2.13
C HIS A 5 -14.59 -9.83 -2.51
N PRO A 6 -13.60 -9.43 -3.33
CA PRO A 6 -12.50 -10.30 -3.69
C PRO A 6 -11.68 -10.68 -2.44
N LEU A 7 -11.28 -11.94 -2.35
CA LEU A 7 -10.36 -12.39 -1.33
C LEU A 7 -8.97 -11.82 -1.63
N THR A 8 -8.45 -11.03 -0.72
CA THR A 8 -7.17 -10.31 -0.87
C THR A 8 -6.12 -10.84 0.10
N ILE A 9 -4.88 -10.95 -0.34
CA ILE A 9 -3.72 -11.21 0.51
C ILE A 9 -2.79 -10.00 0.52
N SER A 10 -2.33 -9.60 1.72
CA SER A 10 -1.23 -8.63 1.81
C SER A 10 0.07 -9.26 1.32
N SER A 11 0.79 -8.56 0.46
CA SER A 11 2.09 -9.02 -0.06
C SER A 11 3.15 -9.17 1.03
N TYR A 12 2.96 -8.53 2.18
CA TYR A 12 3.82 -8.68 3.35
C TYR A 12 3.91 -10.15 3.81
N THR A 13 2.81 -10.89 3.70
CA THR A 13 2.72 -12.31 4.06
C THR A 13 3.62 -13.20 3.18
N LEU A 14 3.91 -12.77 1.95
CA LEU A 14 4.69 -13.54 0.97
C LEU A 14 6.21 -13.34 1.09
N GLY A 15 6.66 -12.51 2.05
CA GLY A 15 8.07 -12.23 2.28
C GLY A 15 8.70 -11.31 1.23
N THR A 16 10.02 -11.12 1.33
CA THR A 16 10.75 -10.10 0.55
C THR A 16 11.65 -10.67 -0.55
N LYS A 17 11.84 -12.00 -0.59
CA LYS A 17 12.82 -12.67 -1.47
C LYS A 17 12.21 -13.28 -2.74
N VAL A 18 11.04 -12.84 -3.13
CA VAL A 18 10.33 -13.33 -4.32
C VAL A 18 10.17 -12.20 -5.33
N THR A 19 10.27 -12.50 -6.62
CA THR A 19 10.03 -11.55 -7.68
C THR A 19 8.56 -11.10 -7.72
N PHE A 20 8.28 -10.02 -8.43
CA PHE A 20 6.91 -9.52 -8.55
C PHE A 20 5.97 -10.58 -9.16
N GLU A 21 6.38 -11.24 -10.25
CA GLU A 21 5.56 -12.26 -10.90
C GLU A 21 5.36 -13.51 -10.02
N GLU A 22 6.41 -14.00 -9.34
CA GLU A 22 6.31 -15.12 -8.39
C GLU A 22 5.31 -14.81 -7.27
N ARG A 23 5.31 -13.58 -6.76
CA ARG A 23 4.36 -13.10 -5.75
C ARG A 23 2.91 -13.19 -6.24
N VAL A 24 2.66 -12.72 -7.45
CA VAL A 24 1.34 -12.77 -8.09
C VAL A 24 0.89 -14.21 -8.32
N ILE A 25 1.80 -15.08 -8.80
CA ILE A 25 1.52 -16.51 -9.01
C ILE A 25 1.19 -17.21 -7.70
N ALA A 26 1.96 -16.95 -6.64
CA ALA A 26 1.74 -17.58 -5.33
C ALA A 26 0.35 -17.19 -4.77
N ALA A 27 0.00 -15.91 -4.82
CA ALA A 27 -1.32 -15.43 -4.40
C ALA A 27 -2.43 -16.09 -5.22
N LYS A 28 -2.28 -16.14 -6.54
CA LYS A 28 -3.27 -16.76 -7.44
C LYS A 28 -3.46 -18.24 -7.17
N ASN A 29 -2.37 -18.99 -7.01
CA ASN A 29 -2.42 -20.43 -6.74
C ASN A 29 -3.05 -20.75 -5.38
N ALA A 30 -2.96 -19.83 -4.42
CA ALA A 30 -3.61 -19.94 -3.12
C ALA A 30 -5.10 -19.53 -3.14
N GLY A 31 -5.65 -19.17 -4.31
CA GLY A 31 -7.07 -18.86 -4.50
C GLY A 31 -7.44 -17.40 -4.23
N TYR A 32 -6.47 -16.50 -4.09
CA TYR A 32 -6.75 -15.08 -3.94
C TYR A 32 -7.09 -14.44 -5.29
N GLU A 33 -7.96 -13.43 -5.24
CA GLU A 33 -8.37 -12.62 -6.39
C GLU A 33 -7.70 -11.25 -6.39
N GLY A 34 -7.25 -10.80 -5.22
CA GLY A 34 -6.61 -9.53 -4.99
C GLY A 34 -5.30 -9.67 -4.23
N ILE A 35 -4.43 -8.69 -4.41
CA ILE A 35 -3.17 -8.57 -3.69
C ILE A 35 -3.03 -7.13 -3.16
N GLY A 36 -2.66 -7.00 -1.88
CA GLY A 36 -2.24 -5.75 -1.29
C GLY A 36 -0.74 -5.53 -1.53
N LEU A 37 -0.35 -4.36 -1.99
CA LEU A 37 1.05 -4.03 -2.29
C LEU A 37 1.54 -2.87 -1.45
N ARG A 38 2.80 -2.96 -1.03
CA ARG A 38 3.55 -1.88 -0.37
C ARG A 38 4.42 -1.13 -1.38
N ALA A 39 4.81 0.10 -1.01
CA ALA A 39 5.77 0.87 -1.80
C ALA A 39 7.05 0.07 -2.10
N GLU A 40 7.55 -0.70 -1.11
CA GLU A 40 8.73 -1.55 -1.26
C GLU A 40 8.56 -2.63 -2.32
N ASN A 41 7.37 -3.19 -2.49
CA ASN A 41 7.09 -4.20 -3.55
C ASN A 41 7.16 -3.57 -4.94
N TYR A 42 6.63 -2.36 -5.08
CA TYR A 42 6.71 -1.62 -6.33
C TYR A 42 8.14 -1.22 -6.66
N ILE A 43 8.88 -0.69 -5.68
CA ILE A 43 10.31 -0.35 -5.84
C ILE A 43 11.11 -1.60 -6.25
N ALA A 44 10.89 -2.74 -5.59
CA ALA A 44 11.56 -4.00 -5.92
C ALA A 44 11.26 -4.42 -7.36
N ALA A 45 10.02 -4.33 -7.82
CA ALA A 45 9.65 -4.64 -9.21
C ALA A 45 10.39 -3.75 -10.22
N LEU A 46 10.53 -2.45 -9.93
CA LEU A 46 11.33 -1.56 -10.78
C LEU A 46 12.82 -1.94 -10.78
N GLN A 47 13.36 -2.41 -9.65
CA GLN A 47 14.75 -2.88 -9.53
C GLN A 47 14.96 -4.22 -10.25
N GLU A 48 13.92 -5.03 -10.42
CA GLU A 48 13.93 -6.22 -11.32
C GLU A 48 13.99 -5.84 -12.80
N GLY A 49 13.86 -4.56 -13.14
CA GLY A 49 13.84 -4.04 -14.51
C GLY A 49 12.44 -3.96 -15.11
N LEU A 50 11.38 -4.16 -14.32
CA LEU A 50 10.01 -4.00 -14.80
C LEU A 50 9.64 -2.51 -14.88
N HIS A 51 8.81 -2.17 -15.84
CA HIS A 51 8.13 -0.88 -15.95
C HIS A 51 6.67 -1.00 -15.55
N ASP A 52 5.98 0.13 -15.39
CA ASP A 52 4.56 0.15 -15.00
C ASP A 52 3.69 -0.75 -15.89
N GLU A 53 3.96 -0.73 -17.20
CA GLU A 53 3.25 -1.55 -18.18
C GLU A 53 3.49 -3.05 -17.98
N ASP A 54 4.73 -3.45 -17.66
CA ASP A 54 5.08 -4.85 -17.40
C ASP A 54 4.35 -5.36 -16.15
N ILE A 55 4.31 -4.55 -15.08
CA ILE A 55 3.59 -4.84 -13.84
C ILE A 55 2.10 -5.06 -14.14
N LEU A 56 1.47 -4.16 -14.89
CA LEU A 56 0.07 -4.27 -15.28
C LEU A 56 -0.20 -5.50 -16.16
N ASN A 57 0.71 -5.83 -17.06
CA ASN A 57 0.63 -7.01 -17.92
C ASN A 57 0.74 -8.32 -17.13
N ILE A 58 1.63 -8.40 -16.13
CA ILE A 58 1.74 -9.54 -15.23
C ILE A 58 0.42 -9.73 -14.45
N LEU A 59 -0.12 -8.68 -13.87
CA LEU A 59 -1.39 -8.74 -13.15
C LEU A 59 -2.53 -9.23 -14.06
N LYS A 60 -2.61 -8.70 -15.27
CA LYS A 60 -3.61 -9.09 -16.27
C LYS A 60 -3.45 -10.54 -16.70
N LYS A 61 -2.21 -10.98 -16.99
CA LYS A 61 -1.86 -12.36 -17.39
C LYS A 61 -2.36 -13.38 -16.38
N HIS A 62 -2.24 -13.08 -15.09
CA HIS A 62 -2.63 -13.98 -14.01
C HIS A 62 -4.06 -13.72 -13.49
N ASN A 63 -4.81 -12.82 -14.13
CA ASN A 63 -6.15 -12.40 -13.67
C ASN A 63 -6.14 -12.03 -12.17
N MET A 64 -5.20 -11.18 -11.79
CA MET A 64 -5.02 -10.67 -10.43
C MET A 64 -5.21 -9.16 -10.43
N LYS A 65 -5.71 -8.62 -9.31
CA LYS A 65 -5.89 -7.18 -9.12
C LYS A 65 -5.12 -6.72 -7.90
N VAL A 66 -4.54 -5.54 -7.97
CA VAL A 66 -4.15 -4.82 -6.75
C VAL A 66 -5.42 -4.23 -6.16
N THR A 67 -5.75 -4.64 -4.96
CA THR A 67 -6.98 -4.24 -4.26
C THR A 67 -6.71 -3.34 -3.07
N GLU A 68 -5.47 -3.27 -2.65
CA GLU A 68 -5.02 -2.49 -1.50
C GLU A 68 -3.62 -1.94 -1.76
N VAL A 69 -3.41 -0.68 -1.41
CA VAL A 69 -2.08 -0.06 -1.31
C VAL A 69 -1.81 0.19 0.16
N GLU A 70 -0.70 -0.30 0.62
CA GLU A 70 -0.22 -0.20 1.99
C GLU A 70 1.29 0.10 1.98
N TYR A 71 1.90 0.62 2.90
CA TYR A 71 1.43 1.10 4.18
C TYR A 71 2.18 2.40 4.50
N ILE A 72 1.49 3.49 4.78
CA ILE A 72 2.16 4.74 5.11
C ILE A 72 2.47 4.74 6.61
N THR A 73 3.75 4.81 6.94
CA THR A 73 4.27 4.94 8.32
C THR A 73 4.92 6.31 8.51
N LEU A 74 5.13 6.70 9.75
CA LEU A 74 5.90 7.90 10.14
C LEU A 74 5.35 9.20 9.52
N TRP A 75 4.05 9.18 9.18
CA TRP A 75 3.35 10.33 8.60
C TRP A 75 3.06 11.44 9.64
N ALA A 76 3.11 11.09 10.94
CA ALA A 76 2.87 11.99 12.04
C ALA A 76 4.14 12.65 12.58
N ASP A 77 5.32 12.30 12.09
CA ASP A 77 6.57 12.93 12.49
C ASP A 77 6.62 14.40 12.08
N ASP A 78 7.18 15.25 12.94
CA ASP A 78 7.39 16.66 12.61
C ASP A 78 8.46 16.84 11.53
N GLU A 79 9.54 16.07 11.62
CA GLU A 79 10.63 16.07 10.66
C GLU A 79 10.64 14.75 9.88
N ARG A 80 10.03 14.78 8.71
CA ARG A 80 9.98 13.61 7.82
C ARG A 80 11.20 13.57 6.91
N THR A 81 11.87 12.43 6.85
CA THR A 81 12.99 12.22 5.93
C THR A 81 12.53 12.23 4.48
N LEU A 82 13.46 12.46 3.55
CA LEU A 82 13.19 12.37 2.13
C LEU A 82 12.68 10.98 1.73
N GLU A 83 13.24 9.92 2.32
CA GLU A 83 12.79 8.54 2.07
C GLU A 83 11.33 8.31 2.46
N GLN A 84 10.91 8.81 3.63
CA GLN A 84 9.51 8.73 4.08
C GLN A 84 8.57 9.47 3.13
N GLN A 85 8.96 10.66 2.68
CA GLN A 85 8.19 11.45 1.71
C GLN A 85 8.10 10.74 0.36
N MET A 86 9.20 10.18 -0.13
CA MET A 86 9.22 9.43 -1.39
C MET A 86 8.33 8.19 -1.33
N LYS A 87 8.36 7.42 -0.25
CA LYS A 87 7.47 6.25 -0.08
C LYS A 87 6.00 6.64 -0.08
N GLU A 88 5.64 7.74 0.57
CA GLU A 88 4.27 8.27 0.53
C GLU A 88 3.85 8.62 -0.91
N GLN A 89 4.70 9.31 -1.67
CA GLN A 89 4.43 9.65 -3.07
C GLN A 89 4.31 8.39 -3.95
N ILE A 90 5.11 7.37 -3.69
CA ILE A 90 5.00 6.07 -4.39
C ILE A 90 3.65 5.42 -4.09
N CYS A 91 3.17 5.44 -2.84
CA CYS A 91 1.84 4.93 -2.52
C CYS A 91 0.74 5.68 -3.28
N PHE A 92 0.82 7.01 -3.40
CA PHE A 92 -0.13 7.79 -4.20
C PHE A 92 -0.08 7.41 -5.69
N LYS A 93 1.13 7.29 -6.26
CA LYS A 93 1.32 6.81 -7.63
C LYS A 93 0.74 5.41 -7.84
N MET A 94 0.95 4.50 -6.90
CA MET A 94 0.39 3.14 -6.98
C MET A 94 -1.15 3.15 -6.96
N CYS A 95 -1.76 4.02 -6.16
CA CYS A 95 -3.21 4.19 -6.18
C CYS A 95 -3.74 4.60 -7.54
N GLU A 96 -3.07 5.54 -8.20
CA GLU A 96 -3.41 5.97 -9.56
C GLU A 96 -3.20 4.82 -10.56
N LEU A 97 -2.00 4.20 -10.57
CA LEU A 97 -1.61 3.14 -11.49
C LEU A 97 -2.56 1.93 -11.43
N PHE A 98 -2.93 1.51 -10.23
CA PHE A 98 -3.76 0.32 -10.02
C PHE A 98 -5.26 0.63 -9.83
N ASN A 99 -5.64 1.91 -9.90
CA ASN A 99 -6.99 2.39 -9.63
C ASN A 99 -7.53 1.97 -8.24
N VAL A 100 -6.67 2.02 -7.23
CA VAL A 100 -7.02 1.80 -5.82
C VAL A 100 -7.40 3.14 -5.21
N LYS A 101 -8.48 3.17 -4.42
CA LYS A 101 -9.04 4.42 -3.87
C LYS A 101 -8.70 4.66 -2.41
N GLN A 102 -8.02 3.72 -1.77
CA GLN A 102 -7.70 3.78 -0.35
C GLN A 102 -6.26 3.35 -0.10
N ILE A 103 -5.60 4.03 0.83
CA ILE A 103 -4.31 3.64 1.40
C ILE A 103 -4.49 3.45 2.89
N ASN A 104 -3.91 2.38 3.44
CA ASN A 104 -3.85 2.17 4.87
C ASN A 104 -2.59 2.81 5.45
N CYS A 105 -2.76 3.45 6.60
CA CYS A 105 -1.67 4.03 7.37
C CYS A 105 -1.82 3.69 8.85
N GLY A 106 -0.74 3.72 9.60
CA GLY A 106 -0.76 3.53 11.05
C GLY A 106 0.32 4.34 11.74
N LEU A 107 0.13 4.56 13.03
CA LEU A 107 1.10 5.22 13.88
C LEU A 107 2.09 4.19 14.43
N MET A 108 3.37 4.48 14.29
CA MET A 108 4.46 3.66 14.83
C MET A 108 4.96 4.20 16.17
N GLU A 109 4.62 5.44 16.49
CA GLU A 109 4.98 6.15 17.69
C GLU A 109 3.74 6.65 18.44
N ASN A 110 3.90 7.02 19.69
CA ASN A 110 2.81 7.54 20.51
C ASN A 110 2.84 9.08 20.51
N TYR A 111 1.80 9.69 19.98
CA TYR A 111 1.61 11.13 19.93
C TYR A 111 0.35 11.56 20.67
N SER A 112 0.22 12.86 20.97
CA SER A 112 -1.05 13.38 21.49
C SER A 112 -2.15 13.29 20.44
N ILE A 113 -3.40 13.25 20.88
CA ILE A 113 -4.56 13.21 19.98
C ILE A 113 -4.58 14.44 19.08
N GLU A 114 -4.27 15.62 19.62
CA GLU A 114 -4.26 16.89 18.89
C GLU A 114 -3.20 16.88 17.78
N HIS A 115 -1.98 16.41 18.11
CA HIS A 115 -0.90 16.27 17.14
C HIS A 115 -1.28 15.28 16.03
N THR A 116 -1.78 14.10 16.41
CA THR A 116 -2.22 13.08 15.48
C THR A 116 -3.31 13.58 14.53
N ALA A 117 -4.32 14.27 15.07
CA ALA A 117 -5.41 14.84 14.28
C ALA A 117 -4.91 15.88 13.27
N GLN A 118 -3.98 16.75 13.69
CA GLN A 118 -3.38 17.76 12.80
C GLN A 118 -2.58 17.09 11.67
N LYS A 119 -1.72 16.11 12.00
CA LYS A 119 -0.91 15.40 11.00
C LYS A 119 -1.75 14.54 10.05
N LEU A 120 -2.82 13.93 10.56
CA LEU A 120 -3.76 13.20 9.71
C LEU A 120 -4.45 14.12 8.71
N LYS A 121 -4.88 15.31 9.16
CA LYS A 121 -5.44 16.33 8.26
C LYS A 121 -4.43 16.71 7.16
N GLU A 122 -3.17 16.92 7.51
CA GLU A 122 -2.10 17.22 6.55
C GLU A 122 -1.89 16.07 5.55
N LEU A 123 -1.91 14.81 6.02
CA LEU A 123 -1.82 13.63 5.16
C LEU A 123 -3.02 13.57 4.20
N CYS A 124 -4.24 13.75 4.68
CA CYS A 124 -5.44 13.76 3.84
C CYS A 124 -5.39 14.87 2.76
N LEU A 125 -4.86 16.05 3.10
CA LEU A 125 -4.68 17.14 2.13
C LEU A 125 -3.67 16.76 1.03
N ARG A 126 -2.58 16.06 1.37
CA ARG A 126 -1.61 15.58 0.39
C ARG A 126 -2.16 14.44 -0.47
N ALA A 127 -3.01 13.59 0.11
CA ALA A 127 -3.61 12.45 -0.56
C ALA A 127 -4.72 12.83 -1.57
N GLY A 128 -5.29 14.04 -1.45
CA GLY A 128 -6.35 14.50 -2.35
C GLY A 128 -7.61 13.65 -2.25
N ASP A 129 -8.01 13.02 -3.35
CA ASP A 129 -9.21 12.17 -3.43
C ASP A 129 -8.98 10.73 -2.92
N ILE A 130 -7.77 10.38 -2.50
CA ILE A 130 -7.45 9.06 -1.96
C ILE A 130 -7.94 9.00 -0.50
N ILE A 131 -8.68 7.96 -0.18
CA ILE A 131 -9.15 7.71 1.18
C ILE A 131 -7.98 7.21 2.04
N ILE A 132 -7.77 7.83 3.18
CA ILE A 132 -6.79 7.38 4.17
C ILE A 132 -7.50 6.52 5.20
N GLY A 133 -7.18 5.23 5.22
CA GLY A 133 -7.63 4.28 6.24
C GLY A 133 -6.62 4.23 7.40
N VAL A 134 -7.05 4.62 8.60
CA VAL A 134 -6.18 4.56 9.78
C VAL A 134 -6.34 3.21 10.45
N GLU A 135 -5.24 2.49 10.58
CA GLU A 135 -5.17 1.23 11.32
C GLU A 135 -4.71 1.52 12.76
N PRO A 136 -5.53 1.20 13.77
CA PRO A 136 -5.13 1.36 15.17
C PRO A 136 -4.06 0.33 15.51
N MET A 137 -2.87 0.82 15.89
CA MET A 137 -1.75 -0.04 16.26
C MET A 137 -1.70 -0.21 17.79
N PRO A 138 -1.43 -1.42 18.29
CA PRO A 138 -1.52 -1.71 19.74
C PRO A 138 -0.50 -0.93 20.59
N TYR A 139 0.50 -0.33 19.97
CA TYR A 139 1.54 0.47 20.63
C TYR A 139 1.41 1.98 20.38
N SER A 140 0.41 2.41 19.63
CA SER A 140 0.22 3.84 19.30
C SER A 140 -0.64 4.61 20.29
N GLY A 141 -1.24 3.94 21.26
CA GLY A 141 -2.12 4.57 22.25
C GLY A 141 -3.47 5.09 21.72
N ILE A 142 -3.82 4.71 20.50
CA ILE A 142 -5.10 5.04 19.83
C ILE A 142 -5.98 3.79 19.79
#